data_2da6281a4df1cee359cdc518e3813b3a
#
_entry.id   2da6281a4df1cee359cdc518e3813b3a
#
_cell.length_a   1.000
_cell.length_b   1.000
_cell.length_c   1.000
_cell.angle_alpha   90.00
_cell.angle_beta   90.00
_cell.angle_gamma   90.00
#
_symmetry.space_group_name_H-M   'P 1'
#
loop_
_entity.id
_entity.type
_entity.pdbx_description
1 polymer ?
#
loop_
_entity_poly.entity_id
_entity_poly.type
_entity_poly.pdbx_seq_one_letter_code
_entity_poly.pdbx_strand_id
1 'polypeptide(L)'
;MPHTPFTELLQGDLKTLETNLRDLLDPHLSKKDHLSLLNLACGRGDETGVLAKLLSEKSKSAHLQGLDIRAAEIDQANSRWKTELQKAEEQNTSADFITHRGDRLLDLAEIGTPDIAFLRHQNYWNDKPVWTQIFDQALERLNEDGLLVITSYFDKEHELATEALENLGAIQVGSIINPNSRALSDAPGKSVDKHLAIFRKKG
;
A
#
# COMPACT_ATOMS: atom_id res chain seq x y z
N MET A 1 29.26 -3.31 0.94
CA MET A 1 29.05 -2.73 -0.40
C MET A 1 28.77 -1.26 -0.24
N PRO A 2 29.30 -0.36 -1.07
CA PRO A 2 28.96 1.05 -0.97
C PRO A 2 27.47 1.21 -1.25
N HIS A 3 26.73 1.84 -0.32
CA HIS A 3 25.37 2.24 -0.53
C HIS A 3 25.32 3.20 -1.71
N THR A 4 24.54 2.88 -2.73
CA THR A 4 24.31 3.83 -3.82
C THR A 4 23.46 4.98 -3.32
N PRO A 5 23.64 6.22 -3.80
CA PRO A 5 22.80 7.35 -3.42
C PRO A 5 21.29 7.08 -3.57
N PHE A 6 20.91 6.24 -4.52
CA PHE A 6 19.51 5.78 -4.73
C PHE A 6 18.97 4.99 -3.53
N THR A 7 19.77 4.13 -2.91
CA THR A 7 19.36 3.32 -1.74
C THR A 7 19.09 4.22 -0.53
N GLU A 8 19.92 5.24 -0.32
CA GLU A 8 19.72 6.20 0.78
C GLU A 8 18.47 7.04 0.59
N LEU A 9 18.19 7.51 -0.63
CA LEU A 9 16.98 8.23 -0.96
C LEU A 9 15.74 7.38 -0.71
N LEU A 10 15.74 6.14 -1.18
CA LEU A 10 14.64 5.21 -0.95
C LEU A 10 14.40 4.97 0.55
N GLN A 11 15.46 4.79 1.34
CA GLN A 11 15.32 4.62 2.79
C GLN A 11 14.72 5.85 3.47
N GLY A 12 15.10 7.05 3.03
CA GLY A 12 14.51 8.31 3.48
C GLY A 12 13.01 8.39 3.16
N ASP A 13 12.63 8.06 1.92
CA ASP A 13 11.23 8.03 1.48
C ASP A 13 10.41 7.01 2.31
N LEU A 14 10.94 5.81 2.53
CA LEU A 14 10.26 4.76 3.31
C LEU A 14 10.10 5.14 4.78
N LYS A 15 11.07 5.81 5.38
CA LYS A 15 10.96 6.33 6.76
C LYS A 15 9.87 7.39 6.87
N THR A 16 9.77 8.27 5.89
CA THR A 16 8.71 9.29 5.83
C THR A 16 7.34 8.62 5.63
N LEU A 17 7.25 7.63 4.74
CA LEU A 17 6.05 6.83 4.53
C LEU A 17 5.59 6.15 5.83
N GLU A 18 6.51 5.53 6.58
CA GLU A 18 6.23 4.89 7.87
C GLU A 18 5.57 5.86 8.85
N THR A 19 6.15 7.06 8.99
CA THR A 19 5.61 8.08 9.89
C THR A 19 4.20 8.50 9.48
N ASN A 20 4.01 8.84 8.21
CA ASN A 20 2.71 9.28 7.71
C ASN A 20 1.63 8.18 7.78
N LEU A 21 1.98 6.93 7.47
CA LEU A 21 1.05 5.80 7.59
C LEU A 21 0.67 5.55 9.05
N ARG A 22 1.62 5.66 9.98
CA ARG A 22 1.33 5.52 11.41
C ARG A 22 0.33 6.58 11.86
N ASP A 23 0.61 7.85 11.58
CA ASP A 23 -0.26 8.96 11.96
C ASP A 23 -1.67 8.81 11.34
N LEU A 24 -1.75 8.33 10.11
CA LEU A 24 -3.00 8.15 9.39
C LEU A 24 -3.81 6.94 9.87
N LEU A 25 -3.14 5.81 10.18
CA LEU A 25 -3.80 4.56 10.55
C LEU A 25 -4.14 4.46 12.04
N ASP A 26 -3.34 5.05 12.91
CA ASP A 26 -3.49 4.92 14.36
C ASP A 26 -4.89 5.27 14.89
N PRO A 27 -5.59 6.30 14.39
CA PRO A 27 -6.94 6.63 14.85
C PRO A 27 -8.00 5.60 14.40
N HIS A 28 -7.70 4.81 13.38
CA HIS A 28 -8.68 3.95 12.69
C HIS A 28 -8.41 2.46 12.86
N LEU A 29 -7.21 2.08 13.29
CA LEU A 29 -6.78 0.70 13.42
C LEU A 29 -6.61 0.30 14.88
N SER A 30 -7.59 -0.41 15.42
CA SER A 30 -7.50 -0.99 16.76
C SER A 30 -6.57 -2.20 16.80
N LYS A 31 -6.04 -2.52 17.99
CA LYS A 31 -5.26 -3.74 18.19
C LYS A 31 -6.13 -4.97 17.97
N LYS A 32 -5.59 -5.96 17.25
CA LYS A 32 -6.24 -7.25 16.94
C LYS A 32 -5.29 -8.42 17.26
N ASP A 33 -5.82 -9.61 17.36
CA ASP A 33 -4.97 -10.80 17.45
C ASP A 33 -4.27 -11.10 16.12
N HIS A 34 -4.96 -10.85 15.02
CA HIS A 34 -4.44 -11.00 13.67
C HIS A 34 -4.83 -9.81 12.78
N LEU A 35 -3.90 -9.35 11.95
CA LEU A 35 -4.14 -8.36 10.90
C LEU A 35 -3.66 -8.88 9.55
N SER A 36 -4.44 -8.60 8.52
CA SER A 36 -4.08 -8.90 7.13
C SER A 36 -4.05 -7.65 6.27
N LEU A 37 -3.06 -7.57 5.39
CA LEU A 37 -2.88 -6.45 4.46
C LEU A 37 -2.65 -6.97 3.05
N LEU A 38 -3.36 -6.37 2.11
CA LEU A 38 -3.19 -6.58 0.67
C LEU A 38 -2.52 -5.34 0.06
N ASN A 39 -1.32 -5.52 -0.50
CA ASN A 39 -0.56 -4.49 -1.21
C ASN A 39 -0.74 -4.67 -2.72
N LEU A 40 -1.56 -3.83 -3.33
CA LEU A 40 -1.91 -3.89 -4.76
C LEU A 40 -0.95 -3.03 -5.59
N ALA A 41 -0.53 -3.56 -6.75
CA ALA A 41 0.49 -2.97 -7.60
C ALA A 41 1.81 -2.72 -6.83
N CYS A 42 2.21 -3.70 -6.02
CA CYS A 42 3.30 -3.59 -5.05
C CYS A 42 4.70 -3.51 -5.67
N GLY A 43 4.82 -3.74 -6.99
CA GLY A 43 6.12 -3.83 -7.64
C GLY A 43 7.01 -4.87 -6.97
N ARG A 44 8.24 -4.49 -6.64
CA ARG A 44 9.19 -5.35 -5.92
C ARG A 44 9.08 -5.24 -4.39
N GLY A 45 7.97 -4.69 -3.88
CA GLY A 45 7.65 -4.63 -2.46
C GLY A 45 8.64 -3.80 -1.64
N ASP A 46 9.07 -2.66 -2.13
CA ASP A 46 10.05 -1.80 -1.42
C ASP A 46 9.53 -1.37 -0.04
N GLU A 47 8.24 -1.17 0.13
CA GLU A 47 7.58 -0.76 1.39
C GLU A 47 7.20 -1.92 2.32
N THR A 48 7.44 -3.17 1.93
CA THR A 48 6.99 -4.35 2.70
C THR A 48 7.47 -4.33 4.15
N GLY A 49 8.74 -3.95 4.40
CA GLY A 49 9.26 -3.84 5.77
C GLY A 49 8.55 -2.78 6.61
N VAL A 50 8.15 -1.66 6.01
CA VAL A 50 7.36 -0.60 6.67
C VAL A 50 5.98 -1.12 7.03
N LEU A 51 5.30 -1.75 6.08
CA LEU A 51 3.95 -2.30 6.29
C LEU A 51 3.96 -3.41 7.34
N ALA A 52 4.92 -4.35 7.27
CA ALA A 52 5.08 -5.43 8.24
C ALA A 52 5.28 -4.89 9.67
N LYS A 53 6.13 -3.86 9.83
CA LYS A 53 6.36 -3.22 11.12
C LYS A 53 5.09 -2.57 11.68
N LEU A 54 4.36 -1.81 10.87
CA LEU A 54 3.11 -1.16 11.29
C LEU A 54 2.06 -2.19 11.73
N LEU A 55 1.94 -3.31 11.01
CA LEU A 55 1.04 -4.40 11.38
C LEU A 55 1.44 -5.07 12.69
N SER A 56 2.73 -5.36 12.89
CA SER A 56 3.25 -6.01 14.11
C SER A 56 3.07 -5.17 15.36
N GLU A 57 3.03 -3.85 15.26
CA GLU A 57 2.74 -2.94 16.37
C GLU A 57 1.26 -2.99 16.81
N LYS A 58 0.37 -3.44 15.92
CA LYS A 58 -1.09 -3.46 16.10
C LYS A 58 -1.69 -4.86 16.25
N SER A 59 -0.89 -5.92 16.07
CA SER A 59 -1.39 -7.29 16.14
C SER A 59 -0.35 -8.24 16.74
N LYS A 60 -0.84 -9.39 17.24
CA LYS A 60 0.03 -10.48 17.70
C LYS A 60 0.61 -11.28 16.53
N SER A 61 -0.10 -11.30 15.41
CA SER A 61 0.36 -11.89 14.15
C SER A 61 -0.18 -11.08 12.97
N ALA A 62 0.55 -11.08 11.85
CA ALA A 62 0.11 -10.40 10.65
C ALA A 62 0.45 -11.19 9.39
N HIS A 63 -0.34 -10.99 8.35
CA HIS A 63 -0.10 -11.53 7.02
C HIS A 63 -0.19 -10.43 5.97
N LEU A 64 0.83 -10.31 5.13
CA LEU A 64 0.92 -9.34 4.05
C LEU A 64 0.95 -10.09 2.72
N GLN A 65 0.02 -9.75 1.82
CA GLN A 65 0.02 -10.24 0.45
C GLN A 65 0.30 -9.11 -0.53
N GLY A 66 1.27 -9.28 -1.40
CA GLY A 66 1.60 -8.34 -2.46
C GLY A 66 1.17 -8.85 -3.83
N LEU A 67 0.53 -8.00 -4.63
CA LEU A 67 0.16 -8.30 -6.01
C LEU A 67 0.78 -7.29 -6.97
N ASP A 68 1.35 -7.80 -8.04
CA ASP A 68 1.74 -6.98 -9.20
C ASP A 68 1.60 -7.81 -10.49
N ILE A 69 1.31 -7.13 -11.60
CA ILE A 69 1.21 -7.79 -12.91
C ILE A 69 2.57 -8.21 -13.47
N ARG A 70 3.66 -7.61 -12.97
CA ARG A 70 5.03 -7.80 -13.45
C ARG A 70 5.72 -8.93 -12.68
N ALA A 71 5.80 -10.12 -13.29
CA ALA A 71 6.39 -11.29 -12.67
C ALA A 71 7.82 -11.07 -12.16
N ALA A 72 8.67 -10.34 -12.92
CA ALA A 72 10.05 -10.06 -12.53
C ALA A 72 10.15 -9.19 -11.25
N GLU A 73 9.20 -8.30 -11.02
CA GLU A 73 9.12 -7.51 -9.79
C GLU A 73 8.68 -8.40 -8.60
N ILE A 74 7.73 -9.29 -8.82
CA ILE A 74 7.27 -10.26 -7.82
C ILE A 74 8.37 -11.23 -7.41
N ASP A 75 9.17 -11.72 -8.36
CA ASP A 75 10.34 -12.57 -8.06
C ASP A 75 11.36 -11.84 -7.17
N GLN A 76 11.58 -10.54 -7.41
CA GLN A 76 12.44 -9.72 -6.57
C GLN A 76 11.84 -9.50 -5.17
N ALA A 77 10.52 -9.24 -5.08
CA ALA A 77 9.82 -9.08 -3.81
C ALA A 77 9.93 -10.35 -2.95
N ASN A 78 9.66 -11.52 -3.53
CA ASN A 78 9.78 -12.81 -2.86
C ASN A 78 11.21 -13.10 -2.38
N SER A 79 12.21 -12.81 -3.21
CA SER A 79 13.62 -13.02 -2.87
C SER A 79 14.07 -12.10 -1.75
N ARG A 80 13.68 -10.83 -1.80
CA ARG A 80 13.97 -9.83 -0.78
C ARG A 80 13.35 -10.18 0.55
N TRP A 81 12.07 -10.52 0.56
CA TRP A 81 11.35 -10.87 1.79
C TRP A 81 11.98 -12.07 2.50
N LYS A 82 12.37 -13.12 1.76
CA LYS A 82 13.09 -14.27 2.33
C LYS A 82 14.38 -13.87 3.05
N THR A 83 15.10 -12.87 2.51
CA THR A 83 16.34 -12.37 3.11
C THR A 83 16.08 -11.50 4.34
N GLU A 84 15.01 -10.72 4.34
CA GLU A 84 14.61 -9.87 5.46
C GLU A 84 14.04 -10.67 6.62
N LEU A 85 13.24 -11.71 6.35
CA LEU A 85 12.73 -12.64 7.37
C LEU A 85 13.85 -13.32 8.18
N GLN A 86 14.97 -13.67 7.55
CA GLN A 86 16.13 -14.23 8.23
C GLN A 86 16.75 -13.27 9.25
N LYS A 87 16.48 -11.96 9.14
CA LYS A 87 16.97 -10.92 10.04
C LYS A 87 15.95 -10.49 11.09
N ALA A 88 14.68 -10.81 10.89
CA ALA A 88 13.55 -10.34 11.69
C ALA A 88 12.81 -11.51 12.36
N GLU A 89 13.56 -12.40 13.04
CA GLU A 89 12.99 -13.51 13.82
C GLU A 89 11.99 -13.07 14.91
N GLU A 90 11.80 -11.77 15.10
CA GLU A 90 10.92 -11.20 16.13
C GLU A 90 9.55 -10.72 15.61
N GLN A 91 9.32 -10.72 14.31
CA GLN A 91 8.04 -10.25 13.77
C GLN A 91 7.15 -11.43 13.42
N ASN A 92 6.08 -11.65 14.19
CA ASN A 92 5.00 -12.60 13.88
C ASN A 92 4.23 -12.17 12.61
N THR A 93 4.96 -11.76 11.55
CA THR A 93 4.44 -11.30 10.28
C THR A 93 4.97 -12.17 9.17
N SER A 94 4.07 -12.71 8.36
CA SER A 94 4.38 -13.42 7.11
C SER A 94 4.06 -12.54 5.91
N ALA A 95 4.77 -12.77 4.80
CA ALA A 95 4.42 -12.14 3.53
C ALA A 95 4.63 -13.10 2.36
N ASP A 96 3.77 -12.99 1.37
CA ASP A 96 3.87 -13.64 0.07
C ASP A 96 3.49 -12.67 -1.06
N PHE A 97 4.01 -12.94 -2.24
CA PHE A 97 3.83 -12.07 -3.40
C PHE A 97 3.39 -12.91 -4.60
N ILE A 98 2.36 -12.43 -5.30
CA ILE A 98 1.68 -13.16 -6.36
C ILE A 98 1.68 -12.30 -7.64
N THR A 99 2.05 -12.92 -8.77
CA THR A 99 1.89 -12.28 -10.08
C THR A 99 0.43 -12.35 -10.49
N HIS A 100 -0.28 -11.24 -10.39
CA HIS A 100 -1.68 -11.17 -10.79
C HIS A 100 -2.11 -9.73 -11.15
N ARG A 101 -3.17 -9.62 -11.93
CA ARG A 101 -3.79 -8.33 -12.28
C ARG A 101 -4.65 -7.83 -11.14
N GLY A 102 -4.44 -6.59 -10.70
CA GLY A 102 -5.24 -5.97 -9.63
C GLY A 102 -6.71 -5.75 -10.02
N ASP A 103 -7.00 -5.52 -11.31
CA ASP A 103 -8.35 -5.40 -11.86
C ASP A 103 -9.10 -6.74 -12.02
N ARG A 104 -8.48 -7.84 -11.58
CA ARG A 104 -9.04 -9.20 -11.48
C ARG A 104 -8.81 -9.81 -10.10
N LEU A 105 -8.74 -8.99 -9.08
CA LEU A 105 -8.48 -9.43 -7.71
C LEU A 105 -9.49 -10.47 -7.21
N LEU A 106 -10.76 -10.34 -7.60
CA LEU A 106 -11.82 -11.25 -7.17
C LEU A 106 -11.72 -12.65 -7.79
N ASP A 107 -10.93 -12.84 -8.83
CA ASP A 107 -10.64 -14.16 -9.42
C ASP A 107 -9.73 -15.02 -8.52
N LEU A 108 -9.04 -14.41 -7.54
CA LEU A 108 -8.13 -15.10 -6.60
C LEU A 108 -8.85 -15.53 -5.33
N ALA A 109 -9.23 -16.80 -5.27
CA ALA A 109 -9.93 -17.35 -4.10
C ALA A 109 -9.03 -17.44 -2.85
N GLU A 110 -7.71 -17.55 -3.04
CA GLU A 110 -6.71 -17.66 -1.97
C GLU A 110 -6.48 -16.35 -1.22
N ILE A 111 -6.89 -15.20 -1.78
CA ILE A 111 -6.87 -13.93 -1.08
C ILE A 111 -8.12 -13.82 -0.21
N GLY A 112 -7.93 -13.82 1.10
CA GLY A 112 -9.00 -13.63 2.07
C GLY A 112 -9.61 -12.22 2.03
N THR A 113 -10.27 -11.84 3.11
CA THR A 113 -10.81 -10.49 3.32
C THR A 113 -9.82 -9.68 4.14
N PRO A 114 -8.96 -8.83 3.53
CA PRO A 114 -7.93 -8.11 4.26
C PRO A 114 -8.54 -7.00 5.14
N ASP A 115 -7.84 -6.68 6.24
CA ASP A 115 -8.15 -5.53 7.08
C ASP A 115 -7.73 -4.22 6.42
N ILE A 116 -6.66 -4.26 5.61
CA ILE A 116 -6.12 -3.10 4.90
C ILE A 116 -5.82 -3.49 3.45
N ALA A 117 -6.29 -2.68 2.51
CA ALA A 117 -5.81 -2.66 1.13
C ALA A 117 -4.93 -1.41 0.95
N PHE A 118 -3.72 -1.59 0.43
CA PHE A 118 -2.74 -0.52 0.23
C PHE A 118 -2.34 -0.41 -1.23
N LEU A 119 -2.37 0.80 -1.78
CA LEU A 119 -1.96 1.11 -3.16
C LEU A 119 -1.00 2.30 -3.13
N ARG A 120 0.28 1.99 -3.21
CA ARG A 120 1.30 3.02 -3.26
C ARG A 120 1.50 3.55 -4.67
N HIS A 121 1.47 4.89 -4.81
CA HIS A 121 1.67 5.56 -6.09
C HIS A 121 0.70 5.07 -7.18
N GLN A 122 -0.58 5.03 -6.84
CA GLN A 122 -1.63 4.70 -7.80
C GLN A 122 -1.53 5.64 -9.01
N ASN A 123 -1.84 5.13 -10.18
CA ASN A 123 -1.64 5.83 -11.44
C ASN A 123 -2.98 6.05 -12.18
N TYR A 124 -3.97 6.51 -11.43
CA TYR A 124 -5.36 6.59 -11.86
C TYR A 124 -5.55 7.35 -13.17
N TRP A 125 -4.86 8.46 -13.35
CA TRP A 125 -5.07 9.31 -14.52
C TRP A 125 -4.56 8.71 -15.84
N ASN A 126 -3.67 7.71 -15.80
CA ASN A 126 -3.15 7.06 -17.02
C ASN A 126 -4.10 5.99 -17.58
N ASP A 127 -4.83 5.30 -16.70
CA ASP A 127 -5.81 4.27 -17.12
C ASP A 127 -6.98 4.22 -16.14
N LYS A 128 -7.84 5.24 -16.22
CA LYS A 128 -8.98 5.39 -15.31
C LYS A 128 -9.88 4.15 -15.24
N PRO A 129 -10.28 3.48 -16.35
CA PRO A 129 -11.12 2.30 -16.28
C PRO A 129 -10.49 1.16 -15.48
N VAL A 130 -9.21 0.86 -15.71
CA VAL A 130 -8.50 -0.21 -15.00
C VAL A 130 -8.34 0.13 -13.51
N TRP A 131 -7.93 1.36 -13.19
CA TRP A 131 -7.78 1.78 -11.79
C TRP A 131 -9.10 1.87 -11.05
N THR A 132 -10.19 2.29 -11.70
CA THR A 132 -11.53 2.24 -11.10
C THR A 132 -11.91 0.80 -10.75
N GLN A 133 -11.62 -0.16 -11.62
CA GLN A 133 -11.89 -1.57 -11.35
C GLN A 133 -10.99 -2.13 -10.22
N ILE A 134 -9.72 -1.70 -10.14
CA ILE A 134 -8.83 -2.05 -9.02
C ILE A 134 -9.41 -1.53 -7.70
N PHE A 135 -9.84 -0.28 -7.66
CA PHE A 135 -10.44 0.32 -6.47
C PHE A 135 -11.72 -0.39 -6.04
N ASP A 136 -12.62 -0.66 -6.99
CA ASP A 136 -13.88 -1.35 -6.75
C ASP A 136 -13.66 -2.75 -6.15
N GLN A 137 -12.81 -3.54 -6.79
CA GLN A 137 -12.48 -4.88 -6.30
C GLN A 137 -11.72 -4.87 -4.97
N ALA A 138 -10.87 -3.88 -4.73
CA ALA A 138 -10.19 -3.71 -3.45
C ALA A 138 -11.20 -3.41 -2.33
N LEU A 139 -12.15 -2.48 -2.58
CA LEU A 139 -13.22 -2.16 -1.63
C LEU A 139 -14.12 -3.36 -1.36
N GLU A 140 -14.50 -4.11 -2.41
CA GLU A 140 -15.33 -5.30 -2.26
C GLU A 140 -14.63 -6.38 -1.42
N ARG A 141 -13.32 -6.58 -1.64
CA ARG A 141 -12.52 -7.60 -0.94
C ARG A 141 -12.25 -7.28 0.52
N LEU A 142 -12.25 -6.01 0.92
CA LEU A 142 -12.02 -5.61 2.31
C LEU A 142 -13.04 -6.25 3.27
N ASN A 143 -12.60 -6.55 4.49
CA ASN A 143 -13.53 -6.89 5.55
C ASN A 143 -14.47 -5.70 5.87
N GLU A 144 -15.48 -5.92 6.72
CA GLU A 144 -16.52 -4.93 7.02
C GLU A 144 -15.95 -3.62 7.58
N ASP A 145 -14.95 -3.71 8.46
CA ASP A 145 -14.25 -2.56 9.05
C ASP A 145 -12.95 -2.19 8.31
N GLY A 146 -12.72 -2.77 7.13
CA GLY A 146 -11.47 -2.65 6.41
C GLY A 146 -11.20 -1.23 5.89
N LEU A 147 -9.92 -0.96 5.70
CA LEU A 147 -9.38 0.33 5.28
C LEU A 147 -8.69 0.22 3.93
N LEU A 148 -9.03 1.11 3.00
CA LEU A 148 -8.27 1.28 1.77
C LEU A 148 -7.39 2.51 1.89
N VAL A 149 -6.10 2.35 1.64
CA VAL A 149 -5.09 3.42 1.72
C VAL A 149 -4.47 3.62 0.35
N ILE A 150 -4.43 4.86 -0.12
CA ILE A 150 -3.76 5.23 -1.36
C ILE A 150 -2.67 6.25 -1.10
N THR A 151 -1.61 6.23 -1.92
CA THR A 151 -0.67 7.36 -2.05
C THR A 151 -0.62 7.86 -3.49
N SER A 152 -0.23 9.11 -3.67
CA SER A 152 -0.18 9.78 -4.98
C SER A 152 1.06 10.66 -5.10
N TYR A 153 1.56 10.79 -6.33
CA TYR A 153 2.69 11.67 -6.65
C TYR A 153 2.27 13.12 -6.86
N PHE A 154 1.04 13.36 -7.36
CA PHE A 154 0.58 14.67 -7.84
C PHE A 154 -0.75 15.06 -7.20
N ASP A 155 -1.00 16.37 -7.09
CA ASP A 155 -2.26 16.90 -6.55
C ASP A 155 -3.45 16.43 -7.39
N LYS A 156 -3.38 16.64 -8.71
CA LYS A 156 -4.50 16.29 -9.61
C LYS A 156 -4.78 14.78 -9.71
N GLU A 157 -3.75 13.98 -9.66
CA GLU A 157 -3.87 12.53 -9.59
C GLU A 157 -4.62 12.11 -8.31
N HIS A 158 -4.26 12.72 -7.18
CA HIS A 158 -4.90 12.46 -5.89
C HIS A 158 -6.37 12.85 -5.88
N GLU A 159 -6.70 14.05 -6.37
CA GLU A 159 -8.08 14.51 -6.50
C GLU A 159 -8.93 13.54 -7.32
N LEU A 160 -8.44 13.13 -8.49
CA LEU A 160 -9.16 12.21 -9.38
C LEU A 160 -9.36 10.82 -8.76
N ALA A 161 -8.34 10.31 -8.06
CA ALA A 161 -8.44 9.01 -7.39
C ALA A 161 -9.42 9.07 -6.20
N THR A 162 -9.41 10.15 -5.43
CA THR A 162 -10.35 10.38 -4.33
C THR A 162 -11.78 10.45 -4.85
N GLU A 163 -12.04 11.27 -5.88
CA GLU A 163 -13.34 11.37 -6.52
C GLU A 163 -13.84 10.01 -7.03
N ALA A 164 -12.96 9.21 -7.63
CA ALA A 164 -13.32 7.88 -8.11
C ALA A 164 -13.72 6.93 -6.98
N LEU A 165 -12.98 6.93 -5.86
CA LEU A 165 -13.28 6.12 -4.69
C LEU A 165 -14.61 6.55 -4.04
N GLU A 166 -14.86 7.85 -3.93
CA GLU A 166 -16.13 8.37 -3.40
C GLU A 166 -17.32 8.00 -4.30
N ASN A 167 -17.15 8.04 -5.64
CA ASN A 167 -18.16 7.59 -6.61
C ASN A 167 -18.44 6.08 -6.51
N LEU A 168 -17.47 5.27 -6.07
CA LEU A 168 -17.68 3.85 -5.74
C LEU A 168 -18.32 3.64 -4.36
N GLY A 169 -18.65 4.73 -3.66
CA GLY A 169 -19.31 4.70 -2.35
C GLY A 169 -18.35 4.60 -1.16
N ALA A 170 -17.05 4.73 -1.37
CA ALA A 170 -16.11 4.80 -0.27
C ALA A 170 -16.22 6.14 0.48
N ILE A 171 -15.93 6.12 1.77
CA ILE A 171 -15.94 7.32 2.62
C ILE A 171 -14.51 7.62 3.02
N GLN A 172 -14.02 8.80 2.65
CA GLN A 172 -12.71 9.26 3.12
C GLN A 172 -12.77 9.55 4.62
N VAL A 173 -11.93 8.88 5.40
CA VAL A 173 -11.87 9.02 6.86
C VAL A 173 -10.61 9.71 7.36
N GLY A 174 -9.62 9.91 6.49
CA GLY A 174 -8.41 10.65 6.79
C GLY A 174 -7.59 10.96 5.54
N SER A 175 -6.78 12.01 5.62
CA SER A 175 -5.80 12.37 4.59
C SER A 175 -4.64 13.16 5.16
N ILE A 176 -3.47 13.04 4.53
CA ILE A 176 -2.25 13.78 4.85
C ILE A 176 -1.65 14.31 3.55
N ILE A 177 -1.26 15.59 3.57
CA ILE A 177 -0.29 16.13 2.62
C ILE A 177 1.08 15.97 3.27
N ASN A 178 1.94 15.18 2.66
CA ASN A 178 3.27 14.87 3.19
C ASN A 178 4.20 16.09 3.13
N PRO A 179 4.51 16.76 4.25
CA PRO A 179 5.34 17.95 4.26
C PRO A 179 6.81 17.67 3.93
N ASN A 180 7.22 16.40 4.07
CA ASN A 180 8.58 15.92 3.82
C ASN A 180 8.68 15.11 2.51
N SER A 181 7.71 15.27 1.62
CA SER A 181 7.69 14.62 0.32
C SER A 181 8.88 15.05 -0.54
N ARG A 182 9.67 14.09 -0.98
CA ARG A 182 10.83 14.37 -1.83
C ARG A 182 10.39 14.63 -3.27
N ALA A 183 10.70 15.82 -3.79
CA ALA A 183 10.43 16.16 -5.18
C ALA A 183 11.25 15.29 -6.15
N LEU A 184 10.62 14.91 -7.26
CA LEU A 184 11.24 14.16 -8.34
C LEU A 184 11.47 15.07 -9.55
N SER A 185 12.63 14.94 -10.19
CA SER A 185 13.04 15.82 -11.30
C SER A 185 12.47 15.39 -12.66
N ASP A 186 11.86 14.24 -12.76
CA ASP A 186 11.33 13.67 -14.01
C ASP A 186 10.01 14.30 -14.45
N ALA A 187 9.28 14.96 -13.56
CA ALA A 187 8.08 15.71 -13.91
C ALA A 187 7.80 16.88 -12.95
N PRO A 188 7.34 18.05 -13.43
CA PRO A 188 6.97 19.17 -12.57
C PRO A 188 5.84 18.80 -11.59
N GLY A 189 6.02 19.17 -10.32
CA GLY A 189 5.01 18.92 -9.27
C GLY A 189 4.93 17.49 -8.75
N LYS A 190 5.76 16.57 -9.28
CA LYS A 190 5.86 15.19 -8.83
C LYS A 190 6.67 15.08 -7.55
N SER A 191 6.13 14.42 -6.54
CA SER A 191 6.85 14.15 -5.30
C SER A 191 6.46 12.78 -4.73
N VAL A 192 7.39 12.11 -4.06
CA VAL A 192 7.19 10.77 -3.50
C VAL A 192 6.18 10.80 -2.35
N ASP A 193 5.13 9.97 -2.46
CA ASP A 193 4.07 9.91 -1.45
C ASP A 193 3.58 11.31 -1.03
N LYS A 194 3.33 12.19 -2.03
CA LYS A 194 2.93 13.59 -1.80
C LYS A 194 1.63 13.68 -1.01
N HIS A 195 0.69 12.83 -1.34
CA HIS A 195 -0.59 12.70 -0.66
C HIS A 195 -0.81 11.28 -0.20
N LEU A 196 -1.42 11.14 0.95
CA LEU A 196 -1.96 9.87 1.46
C LEU A 196 -3.44 10.09 1.82
N ALA A 197 -4.28 9.13 1.52
CA ALA A 197 -5.67 9.13 1.97
C ALA A 197 -6.12 7.72 2.37
N ILE A 198 -7.07 7.69 3.30
CA ILE A 198 -7.64 6.47 3.85
C ILE A 198 -9.15 6.50 3.70
N PHE A 199 -9.70 5.38 3.27
CA PHE A 199 -11.13 5.22 2.99
C PHE A 199 -11.68 3.99 3.70
N ARG A 200 -12.98 4.02 3.99
CA ARG A 200 -13.79 2.86 4.36
C ARG A 200 -14.83 2.60 3.28
N LYS A 201 -15.17 1.34 3.07
CA LYS A 201 -16.36 1.06 2.28
C LYS A 201 -17.61 1.53 3.03
N LYS A 202 -18.60 1.98 2.29
CA LYS A 202 -19.91 2.29 2.85
C LYS A 202 -20.57 0.97 3.24
N GLY A 203 -20.96 0.86 4.51
CA GLY A 203 -21.75 -0.26 5.02
C GLY A 203 -23.15 -0.32 4.40
#